data_ded5ecbab554eff4cc76be286a49d79f
#
_entry.id   ded5ecbab554eff4cc76be286a49d79f
#
_cell.length_a   1.000
_cell.length_b   1.000
_cell.length_c   1.000
_cell.angle_alpha   90.00
_cell.angle_beta   90.00
_cell.angle_gamma   90.00
#
_symmetry.space_group_name_H-M   'P 1'
#
loop_
_entity.id
_entity.type
_entity.pdbx_description
1 polymer ?
#
loop_
_entity_poly.entity_id
_entity_poly.type
_entity_poly.pdbx_seq_one_letter_code
_entity_poly.pdbx_strand_id
1 'polypeptide(L)'
;MTTKALFFDIDGTLVSFNTHEIPASTVDALEQAKANGLKVFIATGRPRQLINNLSAISHLIDGYVTTNGAYCYAGDNNIVCNPIPEADALSIKAEADRMGAMSLVVGIDGILLSNPDIPLVDGLQKLLNVPSIPVGNDITPLLRHGIVQMTVFVSASQEPQLLAGAPSSHGSRWYPTFTDITSCKADKASGIAAMAAHFGISISETMAFGDGGNDTPMLRHAGIGVAMGNALPDVQAAADFVTTTVDNDGIAHALRHFGLI
;
A
#
# COMPACT_ATOMS: atom_id res chain seq x y z
N MET A 1 13.63 5.38 -23.15
CA MET A 1 12.17 5.46 -22.89
C MET A 1 11.95 6.66 -21.98
N THR A 2 10.90 7.42 -22.16
CA THR A 2 10.68 8.65 -21.37
C THR A 2 9.66 8.31 -20.28
N THR A 3 10.07 8.36 -19.01
CA THR A 3 9.17 8.19 -17.86
C THR A 3 8.07 9.26 -17.89
N LYS A 4 6.82 8.87 -17.66
CA LYS A 4 5.65 9.77 -17.60
C LYS A 4 4.91 9.70 -16.28
N ALA A 5 5.06 8.62 -15.53
CA ALA A 5 4.35 8.39 -14.27
C ALA A 5 5.28 7.83 -13.19
N LEU A 6 5.12 8.35 -11.99
CA LEU A 6 5.84 7.95 -10.78
C LEU A 6 4.85 7.35 -9.79
N PHE A 7 5.15 6.16 -9.28
CA PHE A 7 4.36 5.46 -8.27
C PHE A 7 5.18 5.31 -6.99
N PHE A 8 4.65 5.74 -5.88
CA PHE A 8 5.34 5.72 -4.60
C PHE A 8 4.58 4.95 -3.55
N ASP A 9 5.25 4.03 -2.86
CA ASP A 9 4.78 3.59 -1.55
C ASP A 9 4.87 4.73 -0.53
N ILE A 10 4.18 4.58 0.62
CA ILE A 10 4.13 5.61 1.67
C ILE A 10 5.21 5.33 2.72
N ASP A 11 5.04 4.25 3.47
CA ASP A 11 5.73 4.00 4.73
C ASP A 11 7.14 3.42 4.50
N GLY A 12 8.18 4.19 4.82
CA GLY A 12 9.57 3.83 4.50
C GLY A 12 10.02 4.28 3.11
N THR A 13 9.13 4.81 2.28
CA THR A 13 9.42 5.32 0.94
C THR A 13 9.22 6.84 0.84
N LEU A 14 7.98 7.33 0.92
CA LEU A 14 7.69 8.78 0.98
C LEU A 14 7.85 9.30 2.40
N VAL A 15 7.40 8.54 3.39
CA VAL A 15 7.31 8.94 4.80
C VAL A 15 8.33 8.16 5.62
N SER A 16 9.17 8.87 6.37
CA SER A 16 10.13 8.26 7.28
C SER A 16 9.43 7.63 8.50
N PHE A 17 9.83 6.43 8.88
CA PHE A 17 9.41 5.82 10.15
C PHE A 17 9.97 6.53 11.39
N ASN A 18 11.05 7.34 11.23
CA ASN A 18 11.68 8.05 12.33
C ASN A 18 10.98 9.38 12.65
N THR A 19 10.58 10.12 11.61
CA THR A 19 9.99 11.46 11.76
C THR A 19 8.48 11.47 11.52
N HIS A 20 7.92 10.44 10.87
CA HIS A 20 6.53 10.37 10.36
C HIS A 20 6.19 11.51 9.40
N GLU A 21 7.20 12.09 8.75
CA GLU A 21 7.09 13.19 7.81
C GLU A 21 7.73 12.83 6.46
N ILE A 22 7.32 13.55 5.42
CA ILE A 22 7.94 13.52 4.10
C ILE A 22 9.15 14.47 4.13
N PRO A 23 10.36 14.02 3.77
CA PRO A 23 11.53 14.90 3.69
C PRO A 23 11.29 16.10 2.75
N ALA A 24 11.77 17.28 3.12
CA ALA A 24 11.60 18.50 2.31
C ALA A 24 12.18 18.32 0.89
N SER A 25 13.31 17.64 0.77
CA SER A 25 13.94 17.32 -0.53
C SER A 25 13.03 16.46 -1.43
N THR A 26 12.20 15.59 -0.85
CA THR A 26 11.21 14.79 -1.58
C THR A 26 10.08 15.68 -2.08
N VAL A 27 9.57 16.60 -1.26
CA VAL A 27 8.55 17.57 -1.68
C VAL A 27 9.05 18.39 -2.84
N ASP A 28 10.23 19.01 -2.72
CA ASP A 28 10.86 19.81 -3.78
C ASP A 28 11.07 19.02 -5.07
N ALA A 29 11.48 17.74 -4.94
CA ALA A 29 11.70 16.86 -6.08
C ALA A 29 10.39 16.50 -6.81
N LEU A 30 9.31 16.26 -6.07
CA LEU A 30 8.00 15.99 -6.66
C LEU A 30 7.38 17.23 -7.31
N GLU A 31 7.59 18.42 -6.75
CA GLU A 31 7.18 19.67 -7.39
C GLU A 31 7.89 19.88 -8.73
N GLN A 32 9.21 19.63 -8.78
CA GLN A 32 9.98 19.70 -10.03
C GLN A 32 9.50 18.63 -11.03
N ALA A 33 9.27 17.40 -10.59
CA ALA A 33 8.75 16.34 -11.44
C ALA A 33 7.38 16.70 -12.04
N LYS A 34 6.49 17.29 -11.24
CA LYS A 34 5.19 17.82 -11.74
C LYS A 34 5.37 18.93 -12.74
N ALA A 35 6.29 19.88 -12.48
CA ALA A 35 6.61 20.97 -13.41
C ALA A 35 7.15 20.45 -14.75
N ASN A 36 7.86 19.32 -14.74
CA ASN A 36 8.34 18.60 -15.92
C ASN A 36 7.27 17.71 -16.59
N GLY A 37 6.01 17.76 -16.12
CA GLY A 37 4.86 17.06 -16.72
C GLY A 37 4.67 15.61 -16.28
N LEU A 38 5.41 15.12 -15.29
CA LEU A 38 5.22 13.77 -14.77
C LEU A 38 3.94 13.68 -13.92
N LYS A 39 3.29 12.51 -13.97
CA LYS A 39 2.20 12.15 -13.08
C LYS A 39 2.72 11.52 -11.80
N VAL A 40 2.09 11.83 -10.67
CA VAL A 40 2.46 11.34 -9.34
C VAL A 40 1.32 10.52 -8.76
N PHE A 41 1.59 9.28 -8.42
CA PHE A 41 0.63 8.32 -7.86
C PHE A 41 1.14 7.73 -6.57
N ILE A 42 0.21 7.43 -5.68
CA ILE A 42 0.47 6.67 -4.45
C ILE A 42 0.13 5.20 -4.69
N ALA A 43 0.97 4.27 -4.22
CA ALA A 43 0.74 2.83 -4.29
C ALA A 43 1.04 2.18 -2.92
N THR A 44 0.02 1.99 -2.09
CA THR A 44 0.18 1.64 -0.68
C THR A 44 -0.69 0.45 -0.24
N GLY A 45 -0.25 -0.25 0.81
CA GLY A 45 -1.07 -1.19 1.56
C GLY A 45 -2.09 -0.50 2.48
N ARG A 46 -1.92 0.80 2.78
CA ARG A 46 -2.88 1.54 3.61
C ARG A 46 -4.24 1.61 2.93
N PRO A 47 -5.34 1.43 3.69
CA PRO A 47 -6.67 1.80 3.23
C PRO A 47 -6.80 3.33 3.16
N ARG A 48 -7.69 3.80 2.26
CA ARG A 48 -7.98 5.24 2.07
C ARG A 48 -8.23 5.97 3.39
N GLN A 49 -8.95 5.33 4.32
CA GLN A 49 -9.34 5.90 5.61
C GLN A 49 -8.15 6.14 6.56
N LEU A 50 -7.01 5.51 6.32
CA LEU A 50 -5.79 5.62 7.14
C LEU A 50 -4.64 6.36 6.44
N ILE A 51 -4.90 7.00 5.30
CA ILE A 51 -3.94 7.89 4.63
C ILE A 51 -4.12 9.29 5.21
N ASN A 52 -3.23 9.68 6.12
CA ASN A 52 -3.31 10.95 6.87
C ASN A 52 -1.99 11.75 6.91
N ASN A 53 -0.95 11.26 6.23
CA ASN A 53 0.42 11.75 6.33
C ASN A 53 0.99 12.30 5.01
N LEU A 54 0.12 12.59 4.03
CA LEU A 54 0.51 13.09 2.70
C LEU A 54 0.15 14.56 2.47
N SER A 55 -0.17 15.33 3.53
CA SER A 55 -0.65 16.72 3.40
C SER A 55 0.33 17.62 2.64
N ALA A 56 1.64 17.42 2.82
CA ALA A 56 2.68 18.21 2.16
C ALA A 56 2.67 18.08 0.63
N ILE A 57 2.21 16.94 0.10
CA ILE A 57 2.22 16.64 -1.34
C ILE A 57 0.82 16.36 -1.92
N SER A 58 -0.24 16.52 -1.13
CA SER A 58 -1.60 16.15 -1.54
C SER A 58 -2.05 16.82 -2.84
N HIS A 59 -1.61 18.05 -3.08
CA HIS A 59 -1.88 18.83 -4.28
C HIS A 59 -1.13 18.35 -5.54
N LEU A 60 -0.12 17.49 -5.37
CA LEU A 60 0.68 16.93 -6.47
C LEU A 60 0.16 15.57 -6.95
N ILE A 61 -0.70 14.89 -6.15
CA ILE A 61 -1.11 13.51 -6.37
C ILE A 61 -2.22 13.44 -7.43
N ASP A 62 -2.00 12.64 -8.47
CA ASP A 62 -2.97 12.42 -9.56
C ASP A 62 -3.92 11.23 -9.27
N GLY A 63 -3.54 10.29 -8.41
CA GLY A 63 -4.38 9.14 -8.05
C GLY A 63 -3.74 8.19 -7.05
N TYR A 64 -4.53 7.21 -6.59
CA TYR A 64 -4.20 6.33 -5.50
C TYR A 64 -4.47 4.87 -5.86
N VAL A 65 -3.49 4.02 -5.63
CA VAL A 65 -3.56 2.57 -5.57
C VAL A 65 -3.47 2.21 -4.10
N THR A 66 -4.59 1.82 -3.48
CA THR A 66 -4.69 1.54 -2.03
C THR A 66 -4.98 0.07 -1.77
N THR A 67 -4.86 -0.34 -0.50
CA THR A 67 -5.13 -1.73 -0.08
C THR A 67 -4.44 -2.76 -0.99
N ASN A 68 -3.12 -2.53 -1.24
CA ASN A 68 -2.30 -3.37 -2.13
C ASN A 68 -2.92 -3.58 -3.52
N GLY A 69 -3.57 -2.55 -4.10
CA GLY A 69 -4.18 -2.63 -5.43
C GLY A 69 -5.63 -3.12 -5.47
N ALA A 70 -6.21 -3.46 -4.32
CA ALA A 70 -7.62 -3.88 -4.28
C ALA A 70 -8.60 -2.71 -4.55
N TYR A 71 -8.19 -1.48 -4.22
CA TYR A 71 -9.00 -0.29 -4.46
C TYR A 71 -8.14 0.85 -5.02
N CYS A 72 -8.43 1.26 -6.28
CA CYS A 72 -7.70 2.32 -6.98
C CYS A 72 -8.65 3.41 -7.43
N TYR A 73 -8.27 4.69 -7.22
CA TYR A 73 -9.11 5.84 -7.58
C TYR A 73 -8.29 7.07 -7.98
N ALA A 74 -8.89 7.94 -8.80
CA ALA A 74 -8.34 9.25 -9.17
C ALA A 74 -9.47 10.29 -9.12
N GLY A 75 -9.33 11.30 -8.25
CA GLY A 75 -10.44 12.20 -7.91
C GLY A 75 -11.64 11.40 -7.42
N ASP A 76 -12.81 11.58 -8.04
CA ASP A 76 -14.06 10.87 -7.72
C ASP A 76 -14.24 9.56 -8.52
N ASN A 77 -13.30 9.22 -9.41
CA ASN A 77 -13.41 8.04 -10.26
C ASN A 77 -12.79 6.81 -9.59
N ASN A 78 -13.60 5.79 -9.38
CA ASN A 78 -13.12 4.45 -9.01
C ASN A 78 -12.62 3.73 -10.26
N ILE A 79 -11.32 3.38 -10.29
CA ILE A 79 -10.66 2.73 -11.43
C ILE A 79 -10.65 1.21 -11.25
N VAL A 80 -10.34 0.76 -10.03
CA VAL A 80 -10.33 -0.66 -9.65
C VAL A 80 -11.08 -0.81 -8.33
N CYS A 81 -11.92 -1.84 -8.27
CA CYS A 81 -12.51 -2.33 -7.03
C CYS A 81 -12.56 -3.87 -7.10
N ASN A 82 -11.63 -4.52 -6.39
CA ASN A 82 -11.51 -5.97 -6.29
C ASN A 82 -11.75 -6.42 -4.84
N PRO A 83 -13.00 -6.49 -4.36
CA PRO A 83 -13.28 -6.93 -3.01
C PRO A 83 -12.91 -8.41 -2.82
N ILE A 84 -12.61 -8.76 -1.58
CA ILE A 84 -12.53 -10.14 -1.12
C ILE A 84 -13.92 -10.75 -1.32
N PRO A 85 -14.06 -11.95 -1.93
CA PRO A 85 -15.35 -12.61 -2.03
C PRO A 85 -16.00 -12.77 -0.65
N GLU A 86 -17.29 -12.57 -0.55
CA GLU A 86 -18.02 -12.58 0.73
C GLU A 86 -17.79 -13.88 1.52
N ALA A 87 -17.81 -15.03 0.84
CA ALA A 87 -17.54 -16.33 1.48
C ALA A 87 -16.14 -16.41 2.09
N ASP A 88 -15.12 -15.87 1.38
CA ASP A 88 -13.75 -15.81 1.87
C ASP A 88 -13.64 -14.86 3.07
N ALA A 89 -14.25 -13.66 2.98
CA ALA A 89 -14.23 -12.69 4.08
C ALA A 89 -14.87 -13.23 5.36
N LEU A 90 -16.00 -13.94 5.24
CA LEU A 90 -16.65 -14.60 6.36
C LEU A 90 -15.80 -15.73 6.94
N SER A 91 -15.16 -16.53 6.08
CA SER A 91 -14.27 -17.62 6.51
C SER A 91 -13.04 -17.08 7.25
N ILE A 92 -12.37 -16.06 6.70
CA ILE A 92 -11.23 -15.39 7.34
C ILE A 92 -11.63 -14.81 8.68
N LYS A 93 -12.78 -14.12 8.75
CA LYS A 93 -13.29 -13.54 10.02
C LYS A 93 -13.56 -14.61 11.07
N ALA A 94 -14.24 -15.68 10.69
CA ALA A 94 -14.55 -16.77 11.62
C ALA A 94 -13.28 -17.46 12.15
N GLU A 95 -12.28 -17.66 11.29
CA GLU A 95 -11.02 -18.28 11.70
C GLU A 95 -10.18 -17.34 12.57
N ALA A 96 -10.11 -16.03 12.23
CA ALA A 96 -9.47 -15.02 13.07
C ALA A 96 -10.11 -14.95 14.47
N ASP A 97 -11.45 -15.01 14.55
CA ASP A 97 -12.18 -15.05 15.83
C ASP A 97 -11.84 -16.31 16.63
N ARG A 98 -11.78 -17.48 15.97
CA ARG A 98 -11.42 -18.76 16.61
C ARG A 98 -10.00 -18.74 17.17
N MET A 99 -9.10 -18.03 16.50
CA MET A 99 -7.71 -17.81 16.95
C MET A 99 -7.61 -16.72 18.03
N GLY A 100 -8.66 -15.95 18.29
CA GLY A 100 -8.61 -14.76 19.13
C GLY A 100 -7.73 -13.66 18.52
N ALA A 101 -7.51 -13.68 17.21
CA ALA A 101 -6.63 -12.76 16.52
C ALA A 101 -7.32 -11.40 16.30
N MET A 102 -6.60 -10.32 16.62
CA MET A 102 -7.01 -8.98 16.24
C MET A 102 -7.06 -8.87 14.71
N SER A 103 -8.10 -8.21 14.17
CA SER A 103 -8.22 -7.96 12.75
C SER A 103 -8.77 -6.57 12.45
N LEU A 104 -8.14 -5.88 11.51
CA LEU A 104 -8.64 -4.66 10.90
C LEU A 104 -9.37 -5.06 9.62
N VAL A 105 -10.67 -4.85 9.60
CA VAL A 105 -11.54 -5.12 8.44
C VAL A 105 -11.77 -3.82 7.69
N VAL A 106 -11.41 -3.80 6.42
CA VAL A 106 -11.45 -2.61 5.56
C VAL A 106 -12.50 -2.81 4.48
N GLY A 107 -13.59 -2.07 4.60
CA GLY A 107 -14.59 -1.90 3.55
C GLY A 107 -14.31 -0.68 2.67
N ILE A 108 -15.04 -0.55 1.57
CA ILE A 108 -14.97 0.63 0.69
C ILE A 108 -15.32 1.89 1.48
N ASP A 109 -16.38 1.85 2.30
CA ASP A 109 -16.95 3.02 2.98
C ASP A 109 -16.59 3.11 4.48
N GLY A 110 -15.84 2.16 5.03
CA GLY A 110 -15.52 2.16 6.45
C GLY A 110 -14.47 1.16 6.85
N ILE A 111 -14.03 1.27 8.10
CA ILE A 111 -13.06 0.36 8.72
C ILE A 111 -13.57 -0.08 10.08
N LEU A 112 -13.18 -1.27 10.51
CA LEU A 112 -13.58 -1.85 11.79
C LEU A 112 -12.42 -2.65 12.38
N LEU A 113 -12.12 -2.43 13.66
CA LEU A 113 -11.17 -3.22 14.42
C LEU A 113 -11.93 -4.28 15.23
N SER A 114 -11.63 -5.55 14.96
CA SER A 114 -12.24 -6.70 15.63
C SER A 114 -11.24 -7.39 16.55
N ASN A 115 -11.70 -7.90 17.70
CA ASN A 115 -10.88 -8.55 18.73
C ASN A 115 -9.64 -7.71 19.13
N PRO A 116 -9.81 -6.45 19.57
CA PRO A 116 -8.67 -5.57 19.83
C PRO A 116 -7.78 -6.12 20.94
N ASP A 117 -6.51 -6.24 20.66
CA ASP A 117 -5.42 -6.42 21.63
C ASP A 117 -4.79 -5.05 21.87
N ILE A 118 -4.93 -4.49 23.07
CA ILE A 118 -4.52 -3.12 23.36
C ILE A 118 -3.04 -2.86 23.06
N PRO A 119 -2.07 -3.70 23.47
CA PRO A 119 -0.67 -3.55 23.09
C PRO A 119 -0.43 -3.53 21.58
N LEU A 120 -1.15 -4.36 20.82
CA LEU A 120 -1.03 -4.39 19.34
C LEU A 120 -1.67 -3.14 18.70
N VAL A 121 -2.82 -2.67 19.23
CA VAL A 121 -3.47 -1.43 18.78
C VAL A 121 -2.54 -0.24 18.99
N ASP A 122 -1.98 -0.10 20.18
CA ASP A 122 -1.04 0.98 20.51
C ASP A 122 0.23 0.91 19.62
N GLY A 123 0.72 -0.30 19.37
CA GLY A 123 1.86 -0.53 18.48
C GLY A 123 1.56 -0.11 17.04
N LEU A 124 0.41 -0.50 16.51
CA LEU A 124 -0.03 -0.13 15.15
C LEU A 124 -0.24 1.37 15.00
N GLN A 125 -0.91 1.98 15.99
CA GLN A 125 -1.16 3.43 15.99
C GLN A 125 0.13 4.23 16.03
N LYS A 126 1.13 3.80 16.80
CA LYS A 126 2.45 4.44 16.85
C LYS A 126 3.22 4.22 15.54
N LEU A 127 3.22 3.00 15.02
CA LEU A 127 3.96 2.64 13.78
C LEU A 127 3.46 3.46 12.58
N LEU A 128 2.14 3.57 12.43
CA LEU A 128 1.51 4.20 11.25
C LEU A 128 1.02 5.62 11.52
N ASN A 129 1.14 6.12 12.76
CA ASN A 129 0.61 7.42 13.20
C ASN A 129 -0.86 7.62 12.78
N VAL A 130 -1.72 6.62 13.04
CA VAL A 130 -3.13 6.64 12.62
C VAL A 130 -4.08 6.96 13.77
N PRO A 131 -5.28 7.55 13.49
CA PRO A 131 -6.28 7.84 14.51
C PRO A 131 -6.90 6.56 15.09
N SER A 132 -7.72 6.72 16.13
CA SER A 132 -8.48 5.60 16.68
C SER A 132 -9.45 5.04 15.64
N ILE A 133 -9.51 3.70 15.59
CA ILE A 133 -10.35 2.95 14.65
C ILE A 133 -11.59 2.47 15.39
N PRO A 134 -12.80 2.52 14.81
CA PRO A 134 -14.00 1.97 15.41
C PRO A 134 -13.82 0.50 15.76
N VAL A 135 -14.26 0.11 16.97
CA VAL A 135 -14.17 -1.26 17.47
C VAL A 135 -15.52 -1.96 17.36
N GLY A 136 -15.52 -3.20 16.88
CA GLY A 136 -16.73 -4.04 16.79
C GLY A 136 -16.44 -5.38 16.13
N ASN A 137 -17.38 -6.33 16.24
CA ASN A 137 -17.24 -7.67 15.69
C ASN A 137 -18.20 -7.96 14.53
N ASP A 138 -19.21 -7.11 14.31
CA ASP A 138 -20.16 -7.26 13.19
C ASP A 138 -19.62 -6.59 11.93
N ILE A 139 -19.17 -7.41 10.98
CA ILE A 139 -18.67 -6.94 9.67
C ILE A 139 -19.76 -6.83 8.60
N THR A 140 -21.01 -7.19 8.92
CA THR A 140 -22.14 -7.17 7.98
C THR A 140 -22.32 -5.81 7.28
N PRO A 141 -22.20 -4.66 7.97
CA PRO A 141 -22.29 -3.37 7.29
C PRO A 141 -21.24 -3.17 6.20
N LEU A 142 -20.00 -3.67 6.42
CA LEU A 142 -18.90 -3.55 5.46
C LEU A 142 -19.05 -4.52 4.28
N LEU A 143 -19.63 -5.71 4.50
CA LEU A 143 -19.90 -6.68 3.43
C LEU A 143 -20.82 -6.13 2.35
N ARG A 144 -21.79 -5.28 2.71
CA ARG A 144 -22.77 -4.71 1.78
C ARG A 144 -22.15 -3.95 0.62
N HIS A 145 -21.02 -3.28 0.87
CA HIS A 145 -20.33 -2.45 -0.12
C HIS A 145 -18.99 -3.09 -0.59
N GLY A 146 -18.62 -4.19 0.03
CA GLY A 146 -17.41 -4.95 -0.25
C GLY A 146 -16.27 -4.68 0.73
N ILE A 147 -15.67 -5.76 1.21
CA ILE A 147 -14.44 -5.74 2.01
C ILE A 147 -13.26 -5.85 1.04
N VAL A 148 -12.37 -4.87 1.03
CA VAL A 148 -11.23 -4.80 0.11
C VAL A 148 -9.92 -5.29 0.72
N GLN A 149 -9.83 -5.31 2.06
CA GLN A 149 -8.67 -5.84 2.79
C GLN A 149 -9.07 -6.30 4.18
N MET A 150 -8.40 -7.34 4.68
CA MET A 150 -8.41 -7.71 6.09
C MET A 150 -6.97 -7.85 6.58
N THR A 151 -6.54 -6.96 7.50
CA THR A 151 -5.24 -7.08 8.16
C THR A 151 -5.43 -7.92 9.41
N VAL A 152 -4.87 -9.14 9.44
CA VAL A 152 -5.04 -10.07 10.57
C VAL A 152 -3.71 -10.27 11.28
N PHE A 153 -3.72 -10.10 12.60
CA PHE A 153 -2.53 -10.19 13.45
C PHE A 153 -2.27 -11.64 13.84
N VAL A 154 -1.54 -12.32 12.98
CA VAL A 154 -1.11 -13.71 13.11
C VAL A 154 0.34 -13.87 12.66
N SER A 155 1.03 -14.89 13.18
CA SER A 155 2.36 -15.26 12.72
C SER A 155 2.32 -15.87 11.30
N ALA A 156 3.47 -15.91 10.63
CA ALA A 156 3.58 -16.55 9.32
C ALA A 156 3.20 -18.04 9.36
N SER A 157 3.44 -18.75 10.48
CA SER A 157 3.06 -20.16 10.64
C SER A 157 1.55 -20.38 10.79
N GLN A 158 0.79 -19.37 11.21
CA GLN A 158 -0.67 -19.43 11.37
C GLN A 158 -1.43 -19.03 10.08
N GLU A 159 -0.77 -18.32 9.18
CA GLU A 159 -1.40 -17.80 7.94
C GLU A 159 -2.01 -18.89 7.04
N PRO A 160 -1.38 -20.07 6.83
CA PRO A 160 -2.00 -21.14 6.04
C PRO A 160 -3.34 -21.63 6.62
N GLN A 161 -3.45 -21.69 7.95
CA GLN A 161 -4.69 -22.07 8.62
C GLN A 161 -5.74 -20.97 8.45
N LEU A 162 -5.37 -19.71 8.62
CA LEU A 162 -6.25 -18.56 8.44
C LEU A 162 -6.88 -18.52 7.04
N LEU A 163 -6.11 -18.88 6.02
CA LEU A 163 -6.52 -18.84 4.60
C LEU A 163 -7.11 -20.16 4.08
N ALA A 164 -7.17 -21.21 4.89
CA ALA A 164 -7.61 -22.54 4.42
C ALA A 164 -9.02 -22.57 3.82
N GLY A 165 -9.93 -21.70 4.28
CA GLY A 165 -11.30 -21.56 3.78
C GLY A 165 -11.52 -20.36 2.85
N ALA A 166 -10.43 -19.74 2.34
CA ALA A 166 -10.49 -18.51 1.53
C ALA A 166 -9.67 -18.64 0.22
N PRO A 167 -10.06 -19.54 -0.70
CA PRO A 167 -9.25 -19.90 -1.86
C PRO A 167 -9.08 -18.79 -2.91
N SER A 168 -9.90 -17.74 -2.86
CA SER A 168 -9.84 -16.59 -3.77
C SER A 168 -9.13 -15.38 -3.17
N SER A 169 -8.48 -15.57 -2.01
CA SER A 169 -7.78 -14.53 -1.26
C SER A 169 -6.34 -14.95 -0.97
N HIS A 170 -5.44 -13.98 -0.83
CA HIS A 170 -4.04 -14.23 -0.47
C HIS A 170 -3.56 -13.23 0.56
N GLY A 171 -2.54 -13.62 1.33
CA GLY A 171 -1.86 -12.75 2.29
C GLY A 171 -0.62 -12.10 1.69
N SER A 172 -0.39 -10.86 2.06
CA SER A 172 0.83 -10.10 1.80
C SER A 172 1.40 -9.59 3.12
N ARG A 173 2.68 -9.88 3.38
CA ARG A 173 3.30 -9.59 4.65
C ARG A 173 4.48 -8.63 4.45
N TRP A 174 4.41 -7.47 5.09
CA TRP A 174 5.51 -6.51 5.14
C TRP A 174 6.00 -6.26 6.58
N TYR A 175 5.23 -6.75 7.57
CA TYR A 175 5.60 -6.69 8.97
C TYR A 175 5.41 -8.07 9.64
N PRO A 176 6.27 -8.47 10.59
CA PRO A 176 6.27 -9.86 11.12
C PRO A 176 4.99 -10.28 11.83
N THR A 177 4.24 -9.34 12.44
CA THR A 177 3.12 -9.64 13.34
C THR A 177 1.76 -9.73 12.67
N PHE A 178 1.63 -9.36 11.39
CA PHE A 178 0.35 -9.39 10.68
C PHE A 178 0.51 -9.71 9.20
N THR A 179 -0.59 -10.04 8.57
CA THR A 179 -0.72 -10.20 7.12
C THR A 179 -1.90 -9.38 6.61
N ASP A 180 -1.69 -8.69 5.49
CA ASP A 180 -2.76 -8.02 4.73
C ASP A 180 -3.35 -8.99 3.74
N ILE A 181 -4.61 -9.34 3.92
CA ILE A 181 -5.33 -10.27 3.05
C ILE A 181 -6.18 -9.45 2.07
N THR A 182 -6.00 -9.74 0.79
CA THR A 182 -6.76 -9.14 -0.32
C THR A 182 -7.27 -10.24 -1.27
N SER A 183 -8.12 -9.88 -2.22
CA SER A 183 -8.49 -10.78 -3.31
C SER A 183 -7.26 -11.18 -4.12
N CYS A 184 -7.20 -12.44 -4.61
CA CYS A 184 -6.17 -12.90 -5.55
C CYS A 184 -6.11 -12.10 -6.88
N LYS A 185 -7.09 -11.21 -7.12
CA LYS A 185 -7.12 -10.28 -8.26
C LYS A 185 -6.39 -8.96 -7.98
N ALA A 186 -5.86 -8.78 -6.77
CA ALA A 186 -5.29 -7.52 -6.31
C ALA A 186 -3.85 -7.71 -5.86
N ASP A 187 -2.95 -6.94 -6.43
CA ASP A 187 -1.60 -6.65 -5.95
C ASP A 187 -1.19 -5.25 -6.42
N LYS A 188 -0.09 -4.71 -5.88
CA LYS A 188 0.38 -3.37 -6.30
C LYS A 188 0.74 -3.31 -7.79
N ALA A 189 1.19 -4.41 -8.41
CA ALA A 189 1.53 -4.44 -9.84
C ALA A 189 0.29 -4.27 -10.71
N SER A 190 -0.77 -5.03 -10.43
CA SER A 190 -2.06 -4.89 -11.13
C SER A 190 -2.68 -3.51 -10.92
N GLY A 191 -2.54 -2.95 -9.71
CA GLY A 191 -3.01 -1.62 -9.37
C GLY A 191 -2.32 -0.52 -10.17
N ILE A 192 -0.97 -0.52 -10.24
CA ILE A 192 -0.23 0.48 -11.03
C ILE A 192 -0.49 0.31 -12.54
N ALA A 193 -0.65 -0.92 -13.04
CA ALA A 193 -0.98 -1.18 -14.43
C ALA A 193 -2.35 -0.60 -14.81
N ALA A 194 -3.37 -0.81 -13.98
CA ALA A 194 -4.71 -0.26 -14.18
C ALA A 194 -4.71 1.28 -14.12
N MET A 195 -4.00 1.86 -13.16
CA MET A 195 -3.85 3.31 -13.04
C MET A 195 -3.14 3.90 -14.25
N ALA A 196 -2.01 3.36 -14.67
CA ALA A 196 -1.27 3.81 -15.86
C ALA A 196 -2.16 3.74 -17.11
N ALA A 197 -2.86 2.62 -17.32
CA ALA A 197 -3.77 2.44 -18.44
C ALA A 197 -4.91 3.47 -18.44
N HIS A 198 -5.49 3.80 -17.27
CA HIS A 198 -6.53 4.84 -17.14
C HIS A 198 -6.04 6.22 -17.63
N PHE A 199 -4.76 6.55 -17.39
CA PHE A 199 -4.14 7.79 -17.85
C PHE A 199 -3.51 7.69 -19.25
N GLY A 200 -3.68 6.57 -19.97
CA GLY A 200 -3.11 6.36 -21.30
C GLY A 200 -1.57 6.24 -21.30
N ILE A 201 -0.99 5.81 -20.19
CA ILE A 201 0.46 5.65 -19.98
C ILE A 201 0.81 4.16 -20.08
N SER A 202 1.82 3.84 -20.89
CA SER A 202 2.35 2.47 -20.95
C SER A 202 3.09 2.14 -19.66
N ILE A 203 3.03 0.87 -19.22
CA ILE A 203 3.76 0.43 -18.03
C ILE A 203 5.28 0.66 -18.18
N SER A 204 5.82 0.55 -19.39
CA SER A 204 7.22 0.86 -19.70
C SER A 204 7.60 2.34 -19.54
N GLU A 205 6.62 3.22 -19.39
CA GLU A 205 6.80 4.66 -19.14
C GLU A 205 6.58 5.03 -17.67
N THR A 206 6.56 4.02 -16.78
CA THR A 206 6.37 4.20 -15.35
C THR A 206 7.66 3.97 -14.57
N MET A 207 7.78 4.62 -13.42
CA MET A 207 8.80 4.35 -12.41
C MET A 207 8.11 4.13 -11.07
N ALA A 208 8.48 3.08 -10.34
CA ALA A 208 7.90 2.73 -9.05
C ALA A 208 8.96 2.75 -7.95
N PHE A 209 8.59 3.24 -6.76
CA PHE A 209 9.44 3.34 -5.59
C PHE A 209 8.82 2.56 -4.43
N GLY A 210 9.63 1.75 -3.73
CA GLY A 210 9.17 0.95 -2.61
C GLY A 210 10.29 0.46 -1.72
N ASP A 211 9.95 -0.05 -0.52
CA ASP A 211 10.89 -0.61 0.44
C ASP A 211 10.42 -1.91 1.09
N GLY A 212 9.11 -2.20 1.04
CA GLY A 212 8.50 -3.38 1.64
C GLY A 212 8.38 -4.59 0.71
N GLY A 213 8.19 -5.78 1.28
CA GLY A 213 7.99 -7.01 0.50
C GLY A 213 6.77 -6.96 -0.42
N ASN A 214 5.71 -6.22 -0.04
CA ASN A 214 4.52 -5.98 -0.85
C ASN A 214 4.76 -5.05 -2.05
N ASP A 215 5.92 -4.37 -2.12
CA ASP A 215 6.32 -3.54 -3.25
C ASP A 215 7.02 -4.34 -4.35
N THR A 216 7.57 -5.49 -4.01
CA THR A 216 8.32 -6.33 -4.96
C THR A 216 7.58 -6.57 -6.29
N PRO A 217 6.26 -6.87 -6.30
CA PRO A 217 5.53 -7.03 -7.55
C PRO A 217 5.51 -5.76 -8.40
N MET A 218 5.28 -4.57 -7.81
CA MET A 218 5.26 -3.32 -8.59
C MET A 218 6.64 -2.89 -9.05
N LEU A 219 7.71 -3.11 -8.24
CA LEU A 219 9.08 -2.81 -8.64
C LEU A 219 9.51 -3.63 -9.86
N ARG A 220 9.13 -4.91 -9.92
CA ARG A 220 9.41 -5.77 -11.08
C ARG A 220 8.56 -5.46 -12.32
N HIS A 221 7.38 -4.90 -12.12
CA HIS A 221 6.40 -4.69 -13.20
C HIS A 221 6.53 -3.33 -13.86
N ALA A 222 6.93 -2.29 -13.12
CA ALA A 222 7.14 -0.95 -13.64
C ALA A 222 8.21 -0.93 -14.74
N GLY A 223 8.23 0.12 -15.56
CA GLY A 223 9.29 0.35 -16.53
C GLY A 223 10.67 0.53 -15.88
N ILE A 224 10.70 1.11 -14.68
CA ILE A 224 11.88 1.21 -13.81
C ILE A 224 11.40 0.99 -12.37
N GLY A 225 11.94 -0.04 -11.71
CA GLY A 225 11.73 -0.29 -10.29
C GLY A 225 12.89 0.29 -9.46
N VAL A 226 12.56 1.09 -8.46
CA VAL A 226 13.53 1.72 -7.55
C VAL A 226 13.27 1.25 -6.11
N ALA A 227 14.20 0.53 -5.53
CA ALA A 227 14.17 0.18 -4.12
C ALA A 227 14.84 1.27 -3.28
N MET A 228 14.23 1.61 -2.15
CA MET A 228 14.83 2.52 -1.18
C MET A 228 16.04 1.86 -0.50
N GLY A 229 17.00 2.66 -0.07
CA GLY A 229 18.20 2.18 0.62
C GLY A 229 17.92 1.53 1.98
N ASN A 230 16.76 1.79 2.57
CA ASN A 230 16.26 1.14 3.79
C ASN A 230 15.49 -0.16 3.54
N ALA A 231 15.26 -0.55 2.27
CA ALA A 231 14.58 -1.79 1.92
C ALA A 231 15.40 -3.04 2.31
N LEU A 232 14.70 -4.16 2.54
CA LEU A 232 15.35 -5.44 2.78
C LEU A 232 16.12 -5.92 1.52
N PRO A 233 17.17 -6.75 1.68
CA PRO A 233 18.01 -7.19 0.56
C PRO A 233 17.26 -7.88 -0.60
N ASP A 234 16.20 -8.63 -0.31
CA ASP A 234 15.38 -9.31 -1.30
C ASP A 234 14.52 -8.32 -2.12
N VAL A 235 14.06 -7.23 -1.49
CA VAL A 235 13.36 -6.13 -2.17
C VAL A 235 14.34 -5.34 -3.04
N GLN A 236 15.53 -5.04 -2.51
CA GLN A 236 16.59 -4.38 -3.29
C GLN A 236 17.01 -5.20 -4.52
N ALA A 237 17.12 -6.52 -4.36
CA ALA A 237 17.47 -7.43 -5.46
C ALA A 237 16.36 -7.54 -6.55
N ALA A 238 15.14 -7.11 -6.25
CA ALA A 238 14.02 -7.12 -7.18
C ALA A 238 13.91 -5.85 -8.04
N ALA A 239 14.65 -4.78 -7.68
CA ALA A 239 14.60 -3.48 -8.33
C ALA A 239 15.70 -3.32 -9.40
N ASP A 240 15.48 -2.42 -10.36
CA ASP A 240 16.48 -2.02 -11.36
C ASP A 240 17.54 -1.09 -10.77
N PHE A 241 17.17 -0.32 -9.74
CA PHE A 241 18.05 0.64 -9.07
C PHE A 241 17.77 0.68 -7.57
N VAL A 242 18.85 0.76 -6.78
CA VAL A 242 18.76 0.99 -5.34
C VAL A 242 19.23 2.41 -5.04
N THR A 243 18.33 3.22 -4.52
CA THR A 243 18.64 4.60 -4.13
C THR A 243 19.08 4.68 -2.67
N THR A 244 19.30 5.90 -2.14
CA THR A 244 19.58 6.14 -0.72
C THR A 244 18.34 5.93 0.15
N THR A 245 18.47 5.97 1.47
CA THR A 245 17.32 5.80 2.38
C THR A 245 16.34 6.97 2.29
N VAL A 246 15.13 6.79 2.79
CA VAL A 246 14.13 7.86 2.89
C VAL A 246 14.68 9.07 3.65
N ASP A 247 15.45 8.85 4.72
CA ASP A 247 16.06 9.91 5.54
C ASP A 247 17.30 10.55 4.89
N ASN A 248 17.79 10.01 3.78
CA ASN A 248 18.94 10.50 3.03
C ASN A 248 18.56 10.87 1.58
N ASP A 249 17.43 11.54 1.41
CA ASP A 249 16.98 12.12 0.14
C ASP A 249 16.78 11.11 -1.00
N GLY A 250 16.40 9.86 -0.69
CA GLY A 250 16.40 8.74 -1.64
C GLY A 250 15.58 9.00 -2.90
N ILE A 251 14.38 9.58 -2.79
CA ILE A 251 13.55 9.89 -3.96
C ILE A 251 14.20 10.98 -4.82
N ALA A 252 14.64 12.08 -4.20
CA ALA A 252 15.31 13.17 -4.92
C ALA A 252 16.60 12.69 -5.60
N HIS A 253 17.37 11.81 -4.95
CA HIS A 253 18.56 11.18 -5.51
C HIS A 253 18.23 10.36 -6.76
N ALA A 254 17.22 9.49 -6.70
CA ALA A 254 16.82 8.67 -7.83
C ALA A 254 16.28 9.51 -9.00
N LEU A 255 15.40 10.50 -8.74
CA LEU A 255 14.85 11.35 -9.80
C LEU A 255 15.94 12.14 -10.54
N ARG A 256 16.98 12.63 -9.83
CA ARG A 256 18.17 13.25 -10.45
C ARG A 256 19.00 12.24 -11.25
N HIS A 257 19.22 11.05 -10.70
CA HIS A 257 19.98 9.98 -11.38
C HIS A 257 19.39 9.66 -12.76
N PHE A 258 18.07 9.61 -12.86
CA PHE A 258 17.36 9.34 -14.13
C PHE A 258 17.07 10.60 -14.95
N GLY A 259 17.52 11.78 -14.54
CA GLY A 259 17.35 13.05 -15.26
C GLY A 259 15.90 13.51 -15.37
N LEU A 260 15.08 13.20 -14.36
CA LEU A 260 13.66 13.56 -14.31
C LEU A 260 13.44 14.94 -13.65
N ILE A 261 14.44 15.37 -12.85
CA ILE A 261 14.54 16.70 -12.22
C ILE A 261 15.95 17.21 -12.29
#